data_e91316c3f6f858160dfe0d7a7cd07616
#
_entry.id   e91316c3f6f858160dfe0d7a7cd07616
#
_cell.length_a   1.000
_cell.length_b   1.000
_cell.length_c   1.000
_cell.angle_alpha   90.00
_cell.angle_beta   90.00
_cell.angle_gamma   90.00
#
_symmetry.space_group_name_H-M   'P 1'
#
loop_
_entity.id
_entity.type
_entity.pdbx_description
1 polymer ?
#
loop_
_entity_poly.entity_id
_entity_poly.type
_entity_poly.pdbx_seq_one_letter_code
_entity_poly.pdbx_strand_id
1 'polypeptide(L)'
;MKPVRLTLSAFGPYGGTEEVDFDQLDADGLFLIHGRTGAGKTFLLDAMTFALYGDVAGARTVTSLRSDFADPQAEPSVGLEFRAQGATWLVERVPRHQRAKLRGEGVVDRPARAQLSRRGADGEWVGTATGVGEVNRSVRELVGLDAAQFQQVILLPQGRFEEVLRATSERREELLKTLFDTQLYEAVAQHLDHLARAECDAVEHTHRHLEQLRRQAAQRWAEVQPDPDAHREGDGDAGDGAHDGDDEPWAPADQAELDELLRTVEAHTDSARRIAERAAARADAARRAHDECERTIERWERRVQLRN
;
A
#
# COMPACT_ATOMS: atom_id res chain seq x y z
N MET A 1 5.02 20.59 -3.55
CA MET A 1 4.97 21.75 -2.64
C MET A 1 6.24 22.58 -2.81
N LYS A 2 6.16 23.92 -2.82
CA LYS A 2 7.31 24.84 -2.89
C LYS A 2 7.18 25.85 -1.73
N PRO A 3 8.17 25.97 -0.81
CA PRO A 3 8.16 26.99 0.23
C PRO A 3 8.30 28.38 -0.40
N VAL A 4 7.65 29.36 0.18
CA VAL A 4 7.70 30.78 -0.25
C VAL A 4 8.36 31.62 0.83
N ARG A 5 7.84 31.52 2.07
CA ARG A 5 8.33 32.32 3.19
C ARG A 5 8.19 31.53 4.49
N LEU A 6 9.22 31.57 5.33
CA LEU A 6 9.22 31.02 6.67
C LEU A 6 9.40 32.15 7.68
N THR A 7 8.48 32.28 8.63
CA THR A 7 8.55 33.23 9.74
C THR A 7 8.66 32.48 11.05
N LEU A 8 9.61 32.84 11.87
CA LEU A 8 9.89 32.24 13.17
C LEU A 8 9.81 33.34 14.24
N SER A 9 9.16 33.07 15.36
CA SER A 9 9.17 33.97 16.50
C SER A 9 9.41 33.19 17.79
N ALA A 10 10.36 33.61 18.60
CA ALA A 10 10.70 32.96 19.87
C ALA A 10 10.89 31.43 19.76
N PHE A 11 11.51 30.94 18.68
CA PHE A 11 11.59 29.54 18.32
C PHE A 11 13.04 29.03 18.26
N GLY A 12 13.35 27.99 19.00
CA GLY A 12 14.69 27.37 19.07
C GLY A 12 15.78 28.36 19.44
N PRO A 13 16.85 28.56 18.64
CA PRO A 13 17.92 29.51 18.92
C PRO A 13 17.51 30.97 18.64
N TYR A 14 16.33 31.19 18.02
CA TYR A 14 15.88 32.52 17.63
C TYR A 14 15.03 33.16 18.73
N GLY A 15 15.58 34.14 19.42
CA GLY A 15 14.89 34.85 20.51
C GLY A 15 13.89 35.90 20.03
N GLY A 16 14.10 36.47 18.84
CA GLY A 16 13.25 37.45 18.18
C GLY A 16 12.35 36.83 17.12
N THR A 17 11.97 37.67 16.14
CA THR A 17 11.26 37.25 14.93
C THR A 17 12.23 37.28 13.77
N GLU A 18 12.33 36.15 13.08
CA GLU A 18 13.18 35.96 11.91
C GLU A 18 12.32 35.57 10.70
N GLU A 19 12.70 36.03 9.54
CA GLU A 19 12.01 35.75 8.28
C GLU A 19 13.00 35.24 7.22
N VAL A 20 12.65 34.18 6.53
CA VAL A 20 13.38 33.64 5.38
C VAL A 20 12.46 33.67 4.17
N ASP A 21 12.80 34.48 3.18
CA ASP A 21 12.08 34.57 1.90
C ASP A 21 12.76 33.67 0.87
N PHE A 22 12.15 32.52 0.59
CA PHE A 22 12.68 31.54 -0.35
C PHE A 22 12.52 31.96 -1.81
N ASP A 23 11.53 32.79 -2.15
CA ASP A 23 11.36 33.28 -3.51
C ASP A 23 12.53 34.18 -3.94
N GLN A 24 13.13 34.93 -2.99
CA GLN A 24 14.34 35.72 -3.27
C GLN A 24 15.60 34.85 -3.44
N LEU A 25 15.62 33.65 -2.86
CA LEU A 25 16.76 32.73 -2.92
C LEU A 25 16.69 31.77 -4.11
N ASP A 26 15.54 31.68 -4.79
CA ASP A 26 15.23 30.65 -5.78
C ASP A 26 15.52 31.07 -7.23
N ALA A 27 16.33 32.10 -7.44
CA ALA A 27 16.65 32.59 -8.79
C ALA A 27 17.24 31.52 -9.70
N ASP A 28 18.05 30.59 -9.13
CA ASP A 28 18.72 29.48 -9.85
C ASP A 28 18.19 28.09 -9.46
N GLY A 29 17.10 28.00 -8.69
CA GLY A 29 16.52 26.73 -8.21
C GLY A 29 17.36 26.00 -7.16
N LEU A 30 18.50 26.54 -6.75
CA LEU A 30 19.39 25.98 -5.75
C LEU A 30 19.94 27.06 -4.83
N PHE A 31 19.92 26.83 -3.51
CA PHE A 31 20.52 27.75 -2.55
C PHE A 31 21.26 27.01 -1.43
N LEU A 32 22.20 27.69 -0.80
CA LEU A 32 23.02 27.15 0.28
C LEU A 32 22.78 27.88 1.58
N ILE A 33 22.38 27.15 2.63
CA ILE A 33 22.35 27.68 3.99
C ILE A 33 23.68 27.36 4.68
N HIS A 34 24.53 28.36 4.85
CA HIS A 34 25.82 28.20 5.52
C HIS A 34 25.89 29.00 6.83
N GLY A 35 26.85 28.63 7.71
CA GLY A 35 27.07 29.31 8.98
C GLY A 35 27.78 28.41 9.97
N ARG A 36 28.21 28.97 11.11
CA ARG A 36 28.91 28.26 12.19
C ARG A 36 28.04 27.13 12.76
N THR A 37 28.68 26.10 13.31
CA THR A 37 27.96 25.07 14.09
C THR A 37 27.22 25.74 15.23
N GLY A 38 25.97 25.35 15.46
CA GLY A 38 25.12 25.99 16.51
C GLY A 38 24.34 27.23 16.03
N ALA A 39 24.56 27.75 14.81
CA ALA A 39 23.88 28.94 14.30
C ALA A 39 22.39 28.75 13.95
N GLY A 40 21.81 27.60 14.24
CA GLY A 40 20.37 27.36 14.02
C GLY A 40 19.98 26.78 12.66
N LYS A 41 20.91 26.49 11.75
CA LYS A 41 20.60 25.99 10.39
C LYS A 41 19.61 24.82 10.37
N THR A 42 19.81 23.81 11.22
CA THR A 42 18.92 22.65 11.34
C THR A 42 17.54 23.06 11.89
N PHE A 43 17.48 24.08 12.75
CA PHE A 43 16.20 24.59 13.26
C PHE A 43 15.31 25.22 12.21
N LEU A 44 15.84 25.72 11.10
CA LEU A 44 15.02 26.17 9.96
C LEU A 44 14.25 24.98 9.35
N LEU A 45 14.91 23.84 9.21
CA LEU A 45 14.28 22.62 8.71
C LEU A 45 13.27 22.04 9.71
N ASP A 46 13.62 22.04 11.01
CA ASP A 46 12.73 21.66 12.10
C ASP A 46 11.48 22.56 12.12
N ALA A 47 11.65 23.87 11.92
CA ALA A 47 10.57 24.82 11.87
C ALA A 47 9.63 24.59 10.67
N MET A 48 10.18 24.27 9.50
CA MET A 48 9.34 23.89 8.32
C MET A 48 8.55 22.63 8.61
N THR A 49 9.17 21.62 9.21
CA THR A 49 8.48 20.38 9.59
C THR A 49 7.39 20.64 10.62
N PHE A 50 7.72 21.42 11.63
CA PHE A 50 6.76 21.81 12.67
C PHE A 50 5.59 22.60 12.08
N ALA A 51 5.85 23.56 11.20
CA ALA A 51 4.80 24.33 10.52
C ALA A 51 3.84 23.41 9.77
N LEU A 52 4.35 22.45 9.01
CA LEU A 52 3.53 21.54 8.22
C LEU A 52 2.78 20.50 9.07
N TYR A 53 3.47 19.87 10.03
CA TYR A 53 2.93 18.67 10.70
C TYR A 53 2.71 18.83 12.21
N GLY A 54 3.20 19.91 12.83
CA GLY A 54 3.15 20.08 14.29
C GLY A 54 4.09 19.17 15.05
N ASP A 55 5.07 18.60 14.35
CA ASP A 55 6.10 17.69 14.87
C ASP A 55 7.48 18.13 14.39
N VAL A 56 8.55 17.65 15.01
CA VAL A 56 9.94 17.95 14.64
C VAL A 56 10.74 16.69 14.39
N ALA A 57 11.76 16.79 13.55
CA ALA A 57 12.62 15.67 13.23
C ALA A 57 13.55 15.30 14.39
N GLY A 58 13.71 14.00 14.66
CA GLY A 58 14.70 13.46 15.58
C GLY A 58 14.28 13.40 17.04
N ALA A 59 15.26 13.49 17.95
CA ALA A 59 15.07 13.28 19.39
C ALA A 59 14.54 14.51 20.16
N ARG A 60 14.26 15.61 19.47
CA ARG A 60 13.74 16.83 20.12
C ARG A 60 12.26 16.68 20.42
N THR A 61 11.85 17.21 21.56
CA THR A 61 10.44 17.23 21.94
C THR A 61 9.81 18.56 21.52
N VAL A 62 8.54 18.52 21.10
CA VAL A 62 7.77 19.73 20.74
C VAL A 62 7.71 20.75 21.89
N THR A 63 7.85 20.29 23.14
CA THR A 63 7.87 21.14 24.34
C THR A 63 9.16 21.96 24.50
N SER A 64 10.24 21.61 23.80
CA SER A 64 11.54 22.30 23.85
C SER A 64 11.74 23.29 22.68
N LEU A 65 10.66 23.63 21.95
CA LEU A 65 10.76 24.50 20.78
C LEU A 65 10.76 25.99 21.10
N ARG A 66 10.26 26.38 22.27
CA ARG A 66 10.35 27.78 22.71
C ARG A 66 11.80 28.19 22.95
N SER A 67 12.18 29.33 22.45
CA SER A 67 13.52 29.85 22.63
C SER A 67 13.79 30.25 24.10
N ASP A 68 14.91 29.80 24.65
CA ASP A 68 15.40 30.26 25.95
C ASP A 68 15.94 31.71 25.91
N PHE A 69 16.19 32.24 24.71
CA PHE A 69 16.68 33.60 24.47
C PHE A 69 15.56 34.61 24.26
N ALA A 70 14.31 34.14 24.19
CA ALA A 70 13.16 34.99 23.98
C ALA A 70 12.68 35.68 25.23
N ASP A 71 12.06 36.86 25.08
CA ASP A 71 11.36 37.54 26.18
C ASP A 71 10.41 36.55 26.88
N PRO A 72 10.34 36.53 28.22
CA PRO A 72 9.44 35.65 28.97
C PRO A 72 7.98 35.72 28.58
N GLN A 73 7.54 36.82 28.02
CA GLN A 73 6.16 37.01 27.50
C GLN A 73 6.00 36.68 26.03
N ALA A 74 7.08 36.50 25.26
CA ALA A 74 7.03 36.19 23.85
C ALA A 74 6.37 34.83 23.61
N GLU A 75 5.46 34.76 22.66
CA GLU A 75 4.80 33.55 22.23
C GLU A 75 5.61 32.89 21.09
N PRO A 76 6.01 31.61 21.25
CA PRO A 76 6.70 30.91 20.19
C PRO A 76 5.71 30.64 19.04
N SER A 77 6.08 30.98 17.82
CA SER A 77 5.27 30.71 16.64
C SER A 77 6.11 30.43 15.41
N VAL A 78 5.53 29.66 14.50
CA VAL A 78 6.07 29.40 13.17
C VAL A 78 4.97 29.61 12.14
N GLY A 79 5.27 30.40 11.11
CA GLY A 79 4.46 30.58 9.92
C GLY A 79 5.21 30.10 8.67
N LEU A 80 4.56 29.32 7.83
CA LEU A 80 5.11 28.88 6.54
C LEU A 80 4.12 29.20 5.43
N GLU A 81 4.53 30.09 4.53
CA GLU A 81 3.86 30.27 3.24
C GLU A 81 4.43 29.24 2.25
N PHE A 82 3.55 28.56 1.52
CA PHE A 82 3.96 27.56 0.52
C PHE A 82 2.97 27.49 -0.63
N ARG A 83 3.45 27.06 -1.80
CA ARG A 83 2.61 26.78 -2.96
C ARG A 83 2.37 25.27 -3.07
N ALA A 84 1.09 24.89 -3.15
CA ALA A 84 0.66 23.50 -3.36
C ALA A 84 -0.66 23.50 -4.14
N GLN A 85 -0.84 22.52 -5.03
CA GLN A 85 -2.07 22.31 -5.81
C GLN A 85 -2.58 23.57 -6.52
N GLY A 86 -1.65 24.39 -7.07
CA GLY A 86 -1.98 25.60 -7.83
C GLY A 86 -2.42 26.80 -7.00
N ALA A 87 -2.33 26.74 -5.67
CA ALA A 87 -2.67 27.82 -4.75
C ALA A 87 -1.53 28.12 -3.76
N THR A 88 -1.57 29.33 -3.15
CA THR A 88 -0.66 29.73 -2.08
C THR A 88 -1.38 29.56 -0.74
N TRP A 89 -0.69 28.96 0.21
CA TRP A 89 -1.18 28.62 1.53
C TRP A 89 -0.27 29.20 2.61
N LEU A 90 -0.86 29.55 3.74
CA LEU A 90 -0.16 29.94 4.96
C LEU A 90 -0.59 29.00 6.08
N VAL A 91 0.35 28.29 6.66
CA VAL A 91 0.14 27.53 7.89
C VAL A 91 0.87 28.22 9.04
N GLU A 92 0.13 28.49 10.11
CA GLU A 92 0.66 29.11 11.31
C GLU A 92 0.46 28.18 12.50
N ARG A 93 1.52 28.00 13.32
CA ARG A 93 1.46 27.17 14.52
C ARG A 93 2.14 27.81 15.71
N VAL A 94 1.53 27.58 16.84
CA VAL A 94 2.07 27.87 18.17
C VAL A 94 2.25 26.52 18.87
N PRO A 95 3.46 26.13 19.28
CA PRO A 95 3.67 24.92 20.06
C PRO A 95 3.07 25.05 21.46
N ARG A 96 2.80 23.93 22.11
CA ARG A 96 2.50 23.94 23.55
C ARG A 96 3.71 24.50 24.28
N HIS A 97 3.50 25.52 25.14
CA HIS A 97 4.57 26.19 25.83
C HIS A 97 4.12 26.70 27.21
N GLN A 98 5.06 26.95 28.08
CA GLN A 98 4.83 27.63 29.33
C GLN A 98 5.18 29.12 29.21
N ARG A 99 4.35 29.97 29.76
CA ARG A 99 4.56 31.40 29.83
C ARG A 99 4.44 31.91 31.28
N ALA A 100 5.27 32.86 31.66
CA ALA A 100 5.16 33.52 32.95
C ALA A 100 3.76 34.15 33.11
N LYS A 101 3.19 34.06 34.30
CA LYS A 101 1.93 34.75 34.63
C LYS A 101 2.08 36.26 34.48
N LEU A 102 1.07 36.92 33.99
CA LEU A 102 1.01 38.38 33.87
C LEU A 102 0.85 39.04 35.24
N ARG A 103 0.31 38.31 36.25
CA ARG A 103 0.14 38.76 37.64
C ARG A 103 0.44 37.60 38.57
N GLY A 104 1.27 37.84 39.59
CA GLY A 104 1.72 36.81 40.56
C GLY A 104 2.87 35.96 40.02
N GLU A 105 3.40 35.10 40.88
CA GLU A 105 4.49 34.18 40.54
C GLU A 105 3.97 32.90 39.90
N GLY A 106 4.81 32.28 39.06
CA GLY A 106 4.57 30.99 38.41
C GLY A 106 4.34 31.09 36.91
N VAL A 107 4.04 29.94 36.30
CA VAL A 107 3.84 29.78 34.84
C VAL A 107 2.42 29.34 34.53
N VAL A 108 1.99 29.64 33.30
CA VAL A 108 0.72 29.15 32.74
C VAL A 108 1.05 28.29 31.51
N ASP A 109 0.49 27.11 31.47
CA ASP A 109 0.56 26.21 30.30
C ASP A 109 -0.38 26.72 29.21
N ARG A 110 0.14 26.91 27.99
CA ARG A 110 -0.58 27.34 26.85
C ARG A 110 -0.70 26.15 25.86
N PRO A 111 -1.92 25.75 25.46
CA PRO A 111 -2.09 24.67 24.53
C PRO A 111 -1.56 25.04 23.13
N ALA A 112 -1.18 24.01 22.36
CA ALA A 112 -0.82 24.17 20.96
C ALA A 112 -2.00 24.72 20.14
N ARG A 113 -1.70 25.57 19.15
CA ARG A 113 -2.67 26.11 18.20
C ARG A 113 -2.15 25.98 16.78
N ALA A 114 -3.07 25.83 15.82
CA ALA A 114 -2.74 25.78 14.41
C ALA A 114 -3.86 26.42 13.60
N GLN A 115 -3.48 27.09 12.50
CA GLN A 115 -4.38 27.68 11.53
C GLN A 115 -3.81 27.46 10.12
N LEU A 116 -4.67 27.18 9.17
CA LEU A 116 -4.34 27.10 7.75
C LEU A 116 -5.22 28.10 7.00
N SER A 117 -4.59 28.91 6.17
CA SER A 117 -5.26 29.92 5.35
C SER A 117 -4.83 29.75 3.88
N ARG A 118 -5.74 30.05 2.96
CA ARG A 118 -5.49 30.10 1.53
C ARG A 118 -5.48 31.54 1.05
N ARG A 119 -4.58 31.88 0.15
CA ARG A 119 -4.56 33.23 -0.47
C ARG A 119 -5.68 33.34 -1.47
N GLY A 120 -6.57 34.34 -1.28
CA GLY A 120 -7.65 34.67 -2.19
C GLY A 120 -7.16 35.36 -3.47
N ALA A 121 -8.06 35.55 -4.43
CA ALA A 121 -7.77 36.24 -5.68
C ALA A 121 -7.48 37.76 -5.46
N ASP A 122 -8.00 38.30 -4.37
CA ASP A 122 -7.78 39.67 -3.89
C ASP A 122 -6.44 39.84 -3.14
N GLY A 123 -5.70 38.72 -2.92
CA GLY A 123 -4.44 38.71 -2.19
C GLY A 123 -4.60 38.55 -0.67
N GLU A 124 -5.82 38.56 -0.14
CA GLU A 124 -6.11 38.39 1.29
C GLU A 124 -6.05 36.94 1.72
N TRP A 125 -5.78 36.71 3.02
CA TRP A 125 -5.75 35.37 3.60
C TRP A 125 -7.14 34.96 4.08
N VAL A 126 -7.64 33.84 3.55
CA VAL A 126 -8.93 33.25 3.94
C VAL A 126 -8.66 31.99 4.75
N GLY A 127 -9.11 31.97 6.00
CA GLY A 127 -8.98 30.80 6.89
C GLY A 127 -9.73 29.59 6.32
N THR A 128 -9.05 28.45 6.26
CA THR A 128 -9.58 27.21 5.69
C THR A 128 -9.75 26.13 6.74
N ALA A 129 -8.80 26.03 7.70
CA ALA A 129 -8.85 25.05 8.79
C ALA A 129 -8.29 25.67 10.09
N THR A 130 -8.86 25.29 11.22
CA THR A 130 -8.46 25.76 12.54
C THR A 130 -8.37 24.60 13.53
N GLY A 131 -7.33 24.61 14.37
CA GLY A 131 -7.04 23.52 15.31
C GLY A 131 -6.07 22.48 14.78
N VAL A 132 -5.28 21.90 15.70
CA VAL A 132 -4.13 21.05 15.35
C VAL A 132 -4.55 19.84 14.48
N GLY A 133 -5.65 19.17 14.84
CA GLY A 133 -6.09 17.95 14.13
C GLY A 133 -6.57 18.21 12.70
N GLU A 134 -7.36 19.26 12.51
CA GLU A 134 -7.90 19.64 11.19
C GLU A 134 -6.78 20.15 10.27
N VAL A 135 -5.92 21.02 10.78
CA VAL A 135 -4.77 21.54 10.02
C VAL A 135 -3.82 20.40 9.61
N ASN A 136 -3.55 19.44 10.51
CA ASN A 136 -2.71 18.29 10.16
C ASN A 136 -3.30 17.44 9.03
N ARG A 137 -4.62 17.25 9.02
CA ARG A 137 -5.30 16.51 7.93
C ARG A 137 -5.20 17.27 6.62
N SER A 138 -5.57 18.56 6.61
CA SER A 138 -5.53 19.39 5.42
C SER A 138 -4.12 19.53 4.83
N VAL A 139 -3.10 19.71 5.67
CA VAL A 139 -1.71 19.80 5.21
C VAL A 139 -1.26 18.47 4.58
N ARG A 140 -1.61 17.33 5.18
CA ARG A 140 -1.30 16.01 4.60
C ARG A 140 -1.94 15.82 3.22
N GLU A 141 -3.19 16.24 3.05
CA GLU A 141 -3.89 16.20 1.77
C GLU A 141 -3.26 17.14 0.73
N LEU A 142 -2.82 18.32 1.14
CA LEU A 142 -2.18 19.31 0.26
C LEU A 142 -0.78 18.91 -0.18
N VAL A 143 0.02 18.36 0.74
CA VAL A 143 1.42 17.99 0.49
C VAL A 143 1.53 16.59 -0.11
N GLY A 144 0.58 15.70 0.21
CA GLY A 144 0.58 14.30 -0.24
C GLY A 144 1.57 13.39 0.49
N LEU A 145 2.18 13.87 1.59
CA LEU A 145 3.15 13.15 2.42
C LEU A 145 2.78 13.32 3.89
N ASP A 146 3.01 12.30 4.70
CA ASP A 146 2.97 12.42 6.15
C ASP A 146 4.30 12.99 6.69
N ALA A 147 4.37 13.22 8.03
CA ALA A 147 5.55 13.81 8.65
C ALA A 147 6.80 12.94 8.49
N ALA A 148 6.68 11.62 8.63
CA ALA A 148 7.80 10.69 8.51
C ALA A 148 8.31 10.61 7.06
N GLN A 149 7.39 10.51 6.10
CA GLN A 149 7.70 10.55 4.67
C GLN A 149 8.38 11.87 4.27
N PHE A 150 7.84 12.99 4.72
CA PHE A 150 8.43 14.30 4.45
C PHE A 150 9.85 14.42 4.99
N GLN A 151 10.09 13.96 6.22
CA GLN A 151 11.43 13.96 6.82
C GLN A 151 12.41 13.04 6.09
N GLN A 152 11.94 11.91 5.56
CA GLN A 152 12.78 10.95 4.83
C GLN A 152 13.10 11.38 3.41
N VAL A 153 12.12 12.03 2.73
CA VAL A 153 12.21 12.36 1.29
C VAL A 153 12.74 13.76 1.06
N ILE A 154 12.19 14.72 1.80
CA ILE A 154 12.40 16.15 1.51
C ILE A 154 13.57 16.69 2.33
N LEU A 155 13.61 16.38 3.63
CA LEU A 155 14.63 16.96 4.50
C LEU A 155 15.96 16.23 4.48
N LEU A 156 16.00 14.98 4.05
CA LEU A 156 17.20 14.13 3.95
C LEU A 156 18.20 14.42 5.05
N PRO A 157 17.97 13.93 6.30
CA PRO A 157 18.85 14.20 7.43
C PRO A 157 20.29 13.84 7.12
N GLN A 158 21.24 14.59 7.66
CA GLN A 158 22.67 14.40 7.48
C GLN A 158 23.06 12.93 7.70
N GLY A 159 23.69 12.29 6.71
CA GLY A 159 24.11 10.89 6.71
C GLY A 159 23.11 9.91 6.07
N ARG A 160 21.82 10.18 6.05
CA ARG A 160 20.82 9.26 5.44
C ARG A 160 20.81 9.31 3.90
N PHE A 161 21.15 10.45 3.30
CA PHE A 161 21.32 10.55 1.85
C PHE A 161 22.44 9.64 1.33
N GLU A 162 23.54 9.56 2.06
CA GLU A 162 24.65 8.67 1.75
C GLU A 162 24.23 7.20 1.85
N GLU A 163 23.38 6.84 2.82
CA GLU A 163 22.80 5.51 2.96
C GLU A 163 21.98 5.12 1.74
N VAL A 164 21.10 6.00 1.24
CA VAL A 164 20.30 5.75 0.03
C VAL A 164 21.16 5.62 -1.22
N LEU A 165 22.17 6.48 -1.38
CA LEU A 165 23.07 6.43 -2.54
C LEU A 165 23.96 5.20 -2.56
N ARG A 166 24.43 4.73 -1.39
CA ARG A 166 25.28 3.55 -1.25
C ARG A 166 24.51 2.26 -1.00
N ALA A 167 23.20 2.32 -0.84
CA ALA A 167 22.36 1.14 -0.63
C ALA A 167 22.41 0.21 -1.83
N THR A 168 22.38 -1.11 -1.57
CA THR A 168 22.11 -2.12 -2.61
C THR A 168 20.73 -1.91 -3.23
N SER A 169 20.48 -2.53 -4.38
CA SER A 169 19.18 -2.41 -5.06
C SER A 169 18.02 -2.85 -4.16
N GLU A 170 18.20 -3.94 -3.40
CA GLU A 170 17.20 -4.47 -2.46
C GLU A 170 16.92 -3.49 -1.32
N ARG A 171 17.98 -2.93 -0.73
CA ARG A 171 17.84 -1.96 0.37
C ARG A 171 17.22 -0.65 -0.10
N ARG A 172 17.54 -0.22 -1.31
CA ARG A 172 16.92 0.96 -1.94
C ARG A 172 15.45 0.72 -2.21
N GLU A 173 15.08 -0.48 -2.68
CA GLU A 173 13.68 -0.88 -2.87
C GLU A 173 12.90 -0.83 -1.55
N GLU A 174 13.42 -1.37 -0.45
CA GLU A 174 12.79 -1.28 0.88
C GLU A 174 12.57 0.17 1.33
N LEU A 175 13.60 1.01 1.16
CA LEU A 175 13.50 2.43 1.49
C LEU A 175 12.43 3.14 0.64
N LEU A 176 12.38 2.86 -0.66
CA LEU A 176 11.37 3.40 -1.57
C LEU A 176 9.96 2.87 -1.25
N LYS A 177 9.82 1.59 -0.90
CA LYS A 177 8.54 1.00 -0.45
C LYS A 177 7.99 1.69 0.79
N THR A 178 8.84 1.94 1.78
CA THR A 178 8.46 2.68 2.99
C THR A 178 8.08 4.13 2.66
N LEU A 179 8.76 4.72 1.68
CA LEU A 179 8.58 6.10 1.27
C LEU A 179 7.25 6.36 0.53
N PHE A 180 6.90 5.46 -0.37
CA PHE A 180 5.73 5.61 -1.25
C PHE A 180 4.48 4.88 -0.73
N ASP A 181 4.54 4.31 0.48
CA ASP A 181 3.44 3.56 1.11
C ASP A 181 2.83 2.50 0.16
N THR A 182 3.72 1.73 -0.48
CA THR A 182 3.31 0.68 -1.43
C THR A 182 2.75 -0.57 -0.74
N GLN A 183 2.61 -0.56 0.60
CA GLN A 183 2.12 -1.70 1.39
C GLN A 183 0.74 -2.16 0.94
N LEU A 184 -0.14 -1.23 0.54
CA LEU A 184 -1.45 -1.58 0.00
C LEU A 184 -1.34 -2.42 -1.27
N TYR A 185 -0.47 -2.03 -2.20
CA TYR A 185 -0.27 -2.76 -3.46
C TYR A 185 0.37 -4.13 -3.22
N GLU A 186 1.30 -4.22 -2.27
CA GLU A 186 1.89 -5.50 -1.86
C GLU A 186 0.85 -6.42 -1.21
N ALA A 187 -0.01 -5.90 -0.33
CA ALA A 187 -1.09 -6.66 0.26
C ALA A 187 -2.09 -7.18 -0.79
N VAL A 188 -2.43 -6.36 -1.78
CA VAL A 188 -3.28 -6.77 -2.91
C VAL A 188 -2.59 -7.84 -3.75
N ALA A 189 -1.31 -7.67 -4.08
CA ALA A 189 -0.55 -8.67 -4.84
C ALA A 189 -0.46 -10.01 -4.10
N GLN A 190 -0.16 -9.99 -2.80
CA GLN A 190 -0.13 -11.19 -1.96
C GLN A 190 -1.49 -11.87 -1.86
N HIS A 191 -2.57 -11.10 -1.74
CA HIS A 191 -3.92 -11.66 -1.70
C HIS A 191 -4.30 -12.32 -3.03
N LEU A 192 -3.97 -11.71 -4.17
CA LEU A 192 -4.20 -12.29 -5.50
C LEU A 192 -3.38 -13.58 -5.70
N ASP A 193 -2.13 -13.59 -5.26
CA ASP A 193 -1.27 -14.77 -5.33
C ASP A 193 -1.82 -15.91 -4.46
N HIS A 194 -2.30 -15.60 -3.26
CA HIS A 194 -2.96 -16.58 -2.39
C HIS A 194 -4.23 -17.16 -3.04
N LEU A 195 -5.08 -16.33 -3.62
CA LEU A 195 -6.28 -16.79 -4.35
C LEU A 195 -5.90 -17.67 -5.55
N ALA A 196 -4.89 -17.27 -6.31
CA ALA A 196 -4.43 -18.05 -7.47
C ALA A 196 -3.92 -19.43 -7.04
N ARG A 197 -3.13 -19.53 -5.96
CA ARG A 197 -2.66 -20.81 -5.41
C ARG A 197 -3.81 -21.68 -4.94
N ALA A 198 -4.77 -21.13 -4.19
CA ALA A 198 -5.92 -21.88 -3.72
C ALA A 198 -6.76 -22.48 -4.86
N GLU A 199 -6.96 -21.73 -5.95
CA GLU A 199 -7.67 -22.23 -7.12
C GLU A 199 -6.85 -23.31 -7.89
N CYS A 200 -5.53 -23.14 -8.00
CA CYS A 200 -4.65 -24.15 -8.59
C CYS A 200 -4.69 -25.47 -7.79
N ASP A 201 -4.59 -25.38 -6.46
CA ASP A 201 -4.66 -26.55 -5.58
C ASP A 201 -6.01 -27.28 -5.71
N ALA A 202 -7.11 -26.54 -5.81
CA ALA A 202 -8.45 -27.12 -6.02
C ALA A 202 -8.56 -27.86 -7.36
N VAL A 203 -8.02 -27.29 -8.44
CA VAL A 203 -7.97 -27.92 -9.77
C VAL A 203 -7.12 -29.20 -9.71
N GLU A 204 -5.95 -29.15 -9.09
CA GLU A 204 -5.05 -30.31 -8.99
C GLU A 204 -5.66 -31.42 -8.13
N HIS A 205 -6.34 -31.08 -7.04
CA HIS A 205 -7.08 -32.06 -6.24
C HIS A 205 -8.18 -32.74 -7.04
N THR A 206 -8.96 -31.97 -7.80
CA THR A 206 -10.03 -32.51 -8.66
C THR A 206 -9.47 -33.42 -9.75
N HIS A 207 -8.33 -33.02 -10.35
CA HIS A 207 -7.66 -33.84 -11.37
C HIS A 207 -7.19 -35.19 -10.82
N ARG A 208 -6.55 -35.17 -9.63
CA ARG A 208 -6.11 -36.39 -8.93
C ARG A 208 -7.30 -37.31 -8.61
N HIS A 209 -8.41 -36.75 -8.17
CA HIS A 209 -9.62 -37.52 -7.88
C HIS A 209 -10.21 -38.16 -9.12
N LEU A 210 -10.29 -37.42 -10.25
CA LEU A 210 -10.74 -37.96 -11.55
C LEU A 210 -9.83 -39.07 -12.04
N GLU A 211 -8.51 -38.96 -11.91
CA GLU A 211 -7.59 -40.08 -12.26
C GLU A 211 -7.82 -41.30 -11.41
N GLN A 212 -8.08 -41.14 -10.12
CA GLN A 212 -8.40 -42.24 -9.23
C GLN A 212 -9.69 -42.96 -9.64
N LEU A 213 -10.75 -42.21 -9.94
CA LEU A 213 -12.01 -42.74 -10.41
C LEU A 213 -11.85 -43.48 -11.77
N ARG A 214 -11.08 -42.92 -12.69
CA ARG A 214 -10.75 -43.61 -13.96
C ARG A 214 -10.03 -44.92 -13.77
N ARG A 215 -9.07 -45.01 -12.84
CA ARG A 215 -8.37 -46.26 -12.52
C ARG A 215 -9.32 -47.28 -11.92
N GLN A 216 -10.18 -46.89 -10.99
CA GLN A 216 -11.20 -47.76 -10.40
C GLN A 216 -12.18 -48.28 -11.45
N ALA A 217 -12.67 -47.41 -12.33
CA ALA A 217 -13.57 -47.83 -13.44
C ALA A 217 -12.89 -48.80 -14.39
N ALA A 218 -11.62 -48.58 -14.75
CA ALA A 218 -10.86 -49.47 -15.61
C ALA A 218 -10.60 -50.84 -14.93
N GLN A 219 -10.35 -50.91 -13.63
CA GLN A 219 -10.19 -52.14 -12.89
C GLN A 219 -11.50 -52.95 -12.90
N ARG A 220 -12.64 -52.32 -12.54
CA ARG A 220 -13.93 -52.98 -12.53
C ARG A 220 -14.36 -53.43 -13.95
N TRP A 221 -14.05 -52.64 -14.98
CA TRP A 221 -14.30 -53.04 -16.34
C TRP A 221 -13.50 -54.29 -16.75
N ALA A 222 -12.26 -54.39 -16.33
CA ALA A 222 -11.42 -55.59 -16.56
C ALA A 222 -11.95 -56.84 -15.83
N GLU A 223 -12.57 -56.67 -14.68
CA GLU A 223 -13.19 -57.76 -13.90
C GLU A 223 -14.49 -58.28 -14.53
N VAL A 224 -15.22 -57.43 -15.27
CA VAL A 224 -16.51 -57.75 -15.91
C VAL A 224 -16.31 -58.31 -17.35
N GLN A 225 -15.14 -58.12 -17.98
CA GLN A 225 -14.88 -58.72 -19.28
C GLN A 225 -14.73 -60.24 -19.15
N PRO A 226 -15.56 -61.09 -19.83
CA PRO A 226 -15.37 -62.53 -19.86
C PRO A 226 -14.01 -62.82 -20.49
N ASP A 227 -13.28 -63.76 -19.90
CA ASP A 227 -12.00 -64.21 -20.41
C ASP A 227 -12.15 -64.68 -21.87
N PRO A 228 -11.47 -64.02 -22.83
CA PRO A 228 -11.60 -64.41 -24.25
C PRO A 228 -11.07 -65.81 -24.56
N ASP A 229 -10.31 -66.41 -23.64
CA ASP A 229 -9.80 -67.77 -23.78
C ASP A 229 -10.68 -68.85 -23.10
N ALA A 230 -11.70 -68.48 -22.33
CA ALA A 230 -12.62 -69.44 -21.68
C ALA A 230 -13.49 -70.22 -22.70
N HIS A 231 -13.52 -69.88 -23.98
CA HIS A 231 -14.24 -70.60 -25.02
C HIS A 231 -13.34 -71.48 -25.90
N ARG A 232 -12.05 -71.62 -25.60
CA ARG A 232 -11.12 -72.40 -26.43
C ARG A 232 -10.81 -73.81 -25.91
N GLU A 233 -11.29 -74.19 -24.74
CA GLU A 233 -11.10 -75.56 -24.22
C GLU A 233 -12.42 -76.36 -24.19
N GLY A 234 -13.06 -76.54 -25.33
CA GLY A 234 -14.32 -77.28 -25.38
C GLY A 234 -14.64 -77.91 -26.74
N ASP A 235 -13.60 -78.36 -27.50
CA ASP A 235 -13.83 -79.25 -28.65
C ASP A 235 -13.41 -80.64 -28.25
N GLY A 236 -14.34 -81.38 -27.65
CA GLY A 236 -14.15 -82.78 -27.34
C GLY A 236 -15.37 -83.38 -26.71
N ASP A 237 -16.14 -84.06 -27.55
CA ASP A 237 -17.10 -85.11 -27.26
C ASP A 237 -18.56 -84.76 -27.10
N ALA A 238 -19.33 -85.16 -28.14
CA ALA A 238 -20.75 -85.21 -28.17
C ALA A 238 -21.34 -86.17 -27.18
N GLY A 239 -21.90 -85.69 -26.09
CA GLY A 239 -22.70 -86.44 -25.12
C GLY A 239 -24.05 -85.80 -24.95
N ASP A 240 -25.10 -86.46 -25.52
CA ASP A 240 -26.50 -86.18 -25.38
C ASP A 240 -26.91 -86.09 -23.93
N GLY A 241 -27.28 -84.89 -23.43
CA GLY A 241 -27.74 -84.72 -22.06
C GLY A 241 -28.40 -83.30 -21.99
N ALA A 242 -29.72 -83.34 -22.11
CA ALA A 242 -30.56 -82.16 -21.80
C ALA A 242 -30.25 -81.74 -20.36
N HIS A 243 -29.65 -80.58 -20.24
CA HIS A 243 -29.59 -79.86 -18.99
C HIS A 243 -30.36 -78.56 -19.19
N ASP A 244 -31.56 -78.60 -18.61
CA ASP A 244 -32.33 -77.39 -18.26
C ASP A 244 -31.47 -76.61 -17.24
N GLY A 245 -30.63 -75.75 -17.74
CA GLY A 245 -29.87 -74.80 -16.97
C GLY A 245 -30.44 -73.45 -17.28
N ASP A 246 -31.17 -72.91 -16.32
CA ASP A 246 -31.60 -71.54 -16.31
C ASP A 246 -30.39 -70.61 -16.62
N ASP A 247 -30.31 -70.14 -17.86
CA ASP A 247 -29.55 -68.95 -18.23
C ASP A 247 -30.18 -67.78 -17.45
N GLU A 248 -29.75 -67.59 -16.20
CA GLU A 248 -30.03 -66.33 -15.55
C GLU A 248 -29.35 -65.23 -16.36
N PRO A 249 -30.13 -64.34 -16.97
CA PRO A 249 -29.53 -63.19 -17.65
C PRO A 249 -28.79 -62.36 -16.60
N TRP A 250 -27.62 -61.98 -16.95
CA TRP A 250 -26.71 -61.07 -16.22
C TRP A 250 -27.48 -60.06 -15.39
N ALA A 251 -27.25 -60.04 -14.05
CA ALA A 251 -28.10 -59.40 -13.09
C ALA A 251 -28.08 -57.88 -13.22
N PRO A 252 -29.25 -57.20 -13.15
CA PRO A 252 -29.36 -55.73 -13.27
C PRO A 252 -28.65 -54.92 -12.15
N ALA A 253 -28.18 -55.54 -11.11
CA ALA A 253 -27.46 -54.86 -10.02
C ALA A 253 -26.14 -54.25 -10.46
N ASP A 254 -25.39 -54.93 -11.36
CA ASP A 254 -24.10 -54.41 -11.85
C ASP A 254 -24.26 -53.27 -12.81
N GLN A 255 -25.34 -53.22 -13.57
CA GLN A 255 -25.62 -52.16 -14.52
C GLN A 255 -26.05 -50.85 -13.82
N ALA A 256 -26.81 -50.98 -12.73
CA ALA A 256 -27.22 -49.82 -11.92
C ALA A 256 -26.02 -49.20 -11.20
N GLU A 257 -25.10 -49.99 -10.72
CA GLU A 257 -23.86 -49.54 -10.08
C GLU A 257 -22.90 -48.88 -11.09
N LEU A 258 -22.82 -49.39 -12.30
CA LEU A 258 -22.08 -48.84 -13.43
C LEU A 258 -22.67 -47.46 -13.86
N ASP A 259 -24.00 -47.36 -13.95
CA ASP A 259 -24.70 -46.12 -14.31
C ASP A 259 -24.54 -45.06 -13.19
N GLU A 260 -24.48 -45.46 -11.93
CA GLU A 260 -24.20 -44.54 -10.82
C GLU A 260 -22.75 -44.04 -10.83
N LEU A 261 -21.79 -44.93 -11.13
CA LEU A 261 -20.38 -44.56 -11.32
C LEU A 261 -20.22 -43.58 -12.50
N LEU A 262 -20.87 -43.87 -13.66
CA LEU A 262 -20.85 -42.97 -14.83
C LEU A 262 -21.42 -41.61 -14.48
N ARG A 263 -22.59 -41.56 -13.83
CA ARG A 263 -23.20 -40.29 -13.36
C ARG A 263 -22.28 -39.51 -12.41
N THR A 264 -21.59 -40.22 -11.52
CA THR A 264 -20.64 -39.61 -10.58
C THR A 264 -19.43 -39.03 -11.33
N VAL A 265 -18.87 -39.75 -12.29
CA VAL A 265 -17.77 -39.28 -13.15
C VAL A 265 -18.19 -38.06 -13.98
N GLU A 266 -19.38 -38.09 -14.58
CA GLU A 266 -19.93 -36.96 -15.36
C GLU A 266 -20.12 -35.72 -14.47
N ALA A 267 -20.69 -35.88 -13.26
CA ALA A 267 -20.89 -34.77 -12.32
C ALA A 267 -19.55 -34.14 -11.89
N HIS A 268 -18.51 -34.98 -11.68
CA HIS A 268 -17.18 -34.48 -11.33
C HIS A 268 -16.47 -33.80 -12.50
N THR A 269 -16.61 -34.33 -13.73
CA THR A 269 -16.05 -33.71 -14.93
C THR A 269 -16.69 -32.35 -15.22
N ASP A 270 -18.00 -32.22 -15.05
CA ASP A 270 -18.71 -30.95 -15.19
C ASP A 270 -18.34 -29.95 -14.09
N SER A 271 -18.11 -30.43 -12.88
CA SER A 271 -17.62 -29.57 -11.78
C SER A 271 -16.21 -29.06 -12.07
N ALA A 272 -15.29 -29.93 -12.50
CA ALA A 272 -13.93 -29.56 -12.88
C ALA A 272 -13.91 -28.56 -14.04
N ARG A 273 -14.78 -28.76 -15.05
CA ARG A 273 -14.92 -27.82 -16.17
C ARG A 273 -15.36 -26.44 -15.68
N ARG A 274 -16.38 -26.36 -14.82
CA ARG A 274 -16.84 -25.09 -14.24
C ARG A 274 -15.78 -24.38 -13.42
N ILE A 275 -14.96 -25.10 -12.66
CA ILE A 275 -13.84 -24.54 -11.89
C ILE A 275 -12.78 -23.97 -12.85
N ALA A 276 -12.41 -24.73 -13.88
CA ALA A 276 -11.44 -24.30 -14.89
C ALA A 276 -11.89 -23.06 -15.66
N GLU A 277 -13.17 -23.00 -16.06
CA GLU A 277 -13.75 -21.82 -16.71
C GLU A 277 -13.74 -20.58 -15.82
N ARG A 278 -14.07 -20.74 -14.54
CA ARG A 278 -14.01 -19.63 -13.57
C ARG A 278 -12.57 -19.16 -13.34
N ALA A 279 -11.62 -20.07 -13.23
CA ALA A 279 -10.20 -19.74 -13.07
C ALA A 279 -9.66 -19.01 -14.31
N ALA A 280 -10.02 -19.46 -15.52
CA ALA A 280 -9.66 -18.79 -16.78
C ALA A 280 -10.26 -17.38 -16.86
N ALA A 281 -11.54 -17.21 -16.52
CA ALA A 281 -12.20 -15.91 -16.54
C ALA A 281 -11.57 -14.92 -15.53
N ARG A 282 -11.18 -15.40 -14.34
CA ARG A 282 -10.46 -14.59 -13.34
C ARG A 282 -9.07 -14.19 -13.81
N ALA A 283 -8.33 -15.11 -14.41
CA ALA A 283 -7.01 -14.84 -14.98
C ALA A 283 -7.08 -13.80 -16.12
N ASP A 284 -8.10 -13.88 -16.96
CA ASP A 284 -8.33 -12.88 -18.01
C ASP A 284 -8.73 -11.50 -17.46
N ALA A 285 -9.53 -11.47 -16.40
CA ALA A 285 -9.88 -10.23 -15.72
C ALA A 285 -8.64 -9.58 -15.07
N ALA A 286 -7.79 -10.38 -14.41
CA ALA A 286 -6.54 -9.92 -13.82
C ALA A 286 -5.56 -9.38 -14.88
N ARG A 287 -5.42 -10.04 -16.02
CA ARG A 287 -4.61 -9.56 -17.15
C ARG A 287 -5.12 -8.22 -17.67
N ARG A 288 -6.43 -8.09 -17.90
CA ARG A 288 -7.02 -6.80 -18.34
C ARG A 288 -6.78 -5.67 -17.34
N ALA A 289 -6.92 -5.93 -16.05
CA ALA A 289 -6.65 -4.95 -15.01
C ALA A 289 -5.16 -4.54 -14.98
N HIS A 290 -4.25 -5.48 -15.16
CA HIS A 290 -2.81 -5.22 -15.27
C HIS A 290 -2.49 -4.32 -16.48
N ASP A 291 -2.99 -4.65 -17.66
CA ASP A 291 -2.80 -3.86 -18.89
C ASP A 291 -3.37 -2.43 -18.76
N GLU A 292 -4.46 -2.27 -18.03
CA GLU A 292 -5.06 -0.95 -17.76
C GLU A 292 -4.21 -0.14 -16.79
N CYS A 293 -3.65 -0.77 -15.77
CA CYS A 293 -2.67 -0.15 -14.87
C CYS A 293 -1.42 0.30 -15.62
N GLU A 294 -0.83 -0.54 -16.46
CA GLU A 294 0.35 -0.19 -17.28
C GLU A 294 0.06 1.01 -18.19
N ARG A 295 -1.06 1.00 -18.91
CA ARG A 295 -1.46 2.14 -19.76
C ARG A 295 -1.70 3.43 -18.95
N THR A 296 -2.09 3.31 -17.70
CA THR A 296 -2.29 4.45 -16.81
C THR A 296 -0.95 5.01 -16.34
N ILE A 297 0.00 4.15 -16.00
CA ILE A 297 1.37 4.51 -15.65
C ILE A 297 2.06 5.20 -16.85
N GLU A 298 2.00 4.63 -18.05
CA GLU A 298 2.57 5.24 -19.26
C GLU A 298 1.97 6.61 -19.58
N ARG A 299 0.66 6.80 -19.37
CA ARG A 299 0.00 8.10 -19.54
C ARG A 299 0.46 9.12 -18.51
N TRP A 300 0.70 8.67 -17.28
CA TRP A 300 1.22 9.51 -16.22
C TRP A 300 2.68 9.92 -16.50
N GLU A 301 3.54 8.98 -16.89
CA GLU A 301 4.93 9.23 -17.27
C GLU A 301 5.05 10.22 -18.43
N ARG A 302 4.24 10.05 -19.48
CA ARG A 302 4.18 11.02 -20.59
C ARG A 302 3.75 12.43 -20.13
N ARG A 303 2.82 12.52 -19.16
CA ARG A 303 2.42 13.83 -18.61
C ARG A 303 3.52 14.48 -17.77
N VAL A 304 4.31 13.68 -17.07
CA VAL A 304 5.46 14.17 -16.31
C VAL A 304 6.56 14.66 -17.26
N GLN A 305 6.86 13.92 -18.33
CA GLN A 305 7.85 14.33 -19.35
C GLN A 305 7.44 15.61 -20.12
N LEU A 306 6.15 15.87 -20.31
CA LEU A 306 5.67 17.08 -20.99
C LEU A 306 5.62 18.32 -20.07
N ARG A 307 5.87 18.16 -18.77
CA ARG A 307 5.93 19.25 -17.78
C ARG A 307 7.36 19.70 -17.43
N ASN A 308 8.35 18.96 -17.87
CA ASN A 308 9.78 19.32 -17.83
C ASN A 308 10.22 19.89 -19.19
#